data_d9f49944e1e078e15b8e66b1db2349a0
#
_entry.id   d9f49944e1e078e15b8e66b1db2349a0
#
_cell.length_a   1.000
_cell.length_b   1.000
_cell.length_c   1.000
_cell.angle_alpha   90.00
_cell.angle_beta   90.00
_cell.angle_gamma   90.00
#
_symmetry.space_group_name_H-M   'P 1'
#
loop_
_entity.id
_entity.type
_entity.pdbx_description
1 polymer ?
#
loop_
_entity_poly.entity_id
_entity_poly.type
_entity_poly.pdbx_seq_one_letter_code
_entity_poly.pdbx_strand_id
1 'polypeptide(L)'
;MAINEAHIKELLNNGERITLECKAAEKGLPKSLWETYSAFANTYGGTILLGVEEHKEEIDPQKRYTVTNISNPQKLITDFWNLINDPKKVNVNILVDEDVQLINVDEQEIVAIHVPQAAYNVRPIFINDNLQRGVYKRNHEGDYHCTEQEIKLMLRDANEAGNDRIILEHYTMDDIDTPTLERYRQLFKIDHPEHVWNELDNQEFLKQLGGYGVDRNTGVEGLTMAGLLMFGKGLPVRERFDNLRMDYIDKSNLIGEQRYSDRLTYDGTWENNLFNFIRIVLPRLTKDLPRPFAMDGVERKDDTPQHKAIREAMTNAIIHADFMLNGILKIEKTDDAFIFTNPGLLKLPIEQIYAGGESKARNQRIQNMLRMIGYGENIGSGFPLILSAWNEKHWIKPELIEQTELMQVKLVLHILNEGDTQSGTQGVPQDVPQDVPQDVPQTIIELIYNNPNITREDIAKQIGVSTKTIGRYLKKLEDKVRFVGSGYSGHWEIIQK
;
A
#
# COMPACT_ATOMS: atom_id res chain seq x y z
N MET A 1 6.23 -13.54 -19.38
CA MET A 1 5.86 -15.00 -19.37
C MET A 1 5.29 -15.34 -20.71
N ALA A 2 5.67 -16.47 -21.35
CA ALA A 2 5.02 -16.86 -22.62
C ALA A 2 3.58 -17.29 -22.30
N ILE A 3 2.61 -16.54 -22.83
CA ILE A 3 1.20 -16.88 -22.73
C ILE A 3 0.96 -18.04 -23.70
N ASN A 4 0.46 -19.16 -23.24
CA ASN A 4 0.14 -20.34 -24.06
C ASN A 4 -1.31 -20.79 -23.81
N GLU A 5 -1.81 -21.74 -24.63
CA GLU A 5 -3.18 -22.24 -24.54
C GLU A 5 -3.54 -22.75 -23.13
N ALA A 6 -2.62 -23.49 -22.47
CA ALA A 6 -2.86 -24.02 -21.12
C ALA A 6 -3.04 -22.89 -20.09
N HIS A 7 -2.23 -21.85 -20.18
CA HIS A 7 -2.32 -20.68 -19.31
C HIS A 7 -3.63 -19.90 -19.56
N ILE A 8 -4.05 -19.74 -20.84
CA ILE A 8 -5.33 -19.11 -21.16
C ILE A 8 -6.50 -19.91 -20.56
N LYS A 9 -6.50 -21.23 -20.72
CA LYS A 9 -7.55 -22.10 -20.13
C LYS A 9 -7.58 -22.01 -18.62
N GLU A 10 -6.44 -21.92 -17.97
CA GLU A 10 -6.35 -21.69 -16.52
C GLU A 10 -6.94 -20.32 -16.13
N LEU A 11 -6.60 -19.25 -16.85
CA LEU A 11 -7.16 -17.91 -16.63
C LEU A 11 -8.68 -17.89 -16.77
N LEU A 12 -9.21 -18.49 -17.83
CA LEU A 12 -10.65 -18.57 -18.07
C LEU A 12 -11.39 -19.41 -17.03
N ASN A 13 -10.81 -20.53 -16.58
CA ASN A 13 -11.37 -21.32 -15.49
C ASN A 13 -11.43 -20.58 -14.15
N ASN A 14 -10.48 -19.70 -13.91
CA ASN A 14 -10.43 -18.86 -12.71
C ASN A 14 -11.40 -17.65 -12.79
N GLY A 15 -11.92 -17.34 -13.98
CA GLY A 15 -12.83 -16.24 -14.26
C GLY A 15 -12.16 -14.87 -14.37
N GLU A 16 -12.93 -13.87 -14.82
CA GLU A 16 -12.49 -12.49 -14.80
C GLU A 16 -12.14 -12.07 -13.38
N ARG A 17 -10.97 -11.49 -13.24
CA ARG A 17 -10.43 -10.97 -11.99
C ARG A 17 -9.89 -9.58 -12.25
N ILE A 18 -9.35 -8.96 -11.21
CA ILE A 18 -8.74 -7.64 -11.29
C ILE A 18 -7.69 -7.50 -12.41
N THR A 19 -7.09 -8.61 -12.84
CA THR A 19 -6.01 -8.67 -13.86
C THR A 19 -6.39 -9.40 -15.16
N LEU A 20 -7.66 -9.72 -15.38
CA LEU A 20 -8.14 -10.35 -16.63
C LEU A 20 -9.38 -9.63 -17.16
N GLU A 21 -9.42 -9.43 -18.47
CA GLU A 21 -10.59 -8.90 -19.18
C GLU A 21 -10.77 -9.63 -20.50
N CYS A 22 -12.01 -10.07 -20.80
CA CYS A 22 -12.38 -10.77 -22.01
C CYS A 22 -13.28 -9.89 -22.90
N LYS A 23 -13.02 -9.90 -24.22
CA LYS A 23 -13.81 -9.13 -25.20
C LYS A 23 -13.99 -9.92 -26.49
N ALA A 24 -15.21 -10.04 -26.99
CA ALA A 24 -15.54 -10.83 -28.17
C ALA A 24 -14.78 -10.38 -29.45
N ALA A 25 -14.63 -9.08 -29.67
CA ALA A 25 -13.87 -8.48 -30.79
C ALA A 25 -14.25 -8.95 -32.23
N GLU A 26 -15.43 -9.50 -32.44
CA GLU A 26 -15.90 -10.03 -33.75
C GLU A 26 -15.90 -8.96 -34.86
N LYS A 27 -16.22 -7.73 -34.52
CA LYS A 27 -16.36 -6.58 -35.47
C LYS A 27 -15.15 -5.66 -35.49
N GLY A 28 -14.02 -6.09 -34.95
CA GLY A 28 -12.80 -5.29 -34.77
C GLY A 28 -12.55 -4.86 -33.32
N LEU A 29 -11.65 -3.92 -33.10
CA LEU A 29 -11.25 -3.50 -31.77
C LEU A 29 -12.41 -2.86 -30.98
N PRO A 30 -12.79 -3.40 -29.83
CA PRO A 30 -13.83 -2.82 -28.99
C PRO A 30 -13.41 -1.44 -28.48
N LYS A 31 -14.35 -0.48 -28.43
CA LYS A 31 -14.05 0.88 -27.93
C LYS A 31 -13.56 0.87 -26.48
N SER A 32 -14.13 0.00 -25.64
CA SER A 32 -13.75 -0.16 -24.22
C SER A 32 -12.38 -0.81 -23.99
N LEU A 33 -11.71 -1.30 -25.04
CA LEU A 33 -10.35 -1.83 -24.96
C LEU A 33 -9.37 -0.79 -24.36
N TRP A 34 -9.53 0.47 -24.76
CA TRP A 34 -8.62 1.55 -24.36
C TRP A 34 -8.82 1.98 -22.90
N GLU A 35 -10.06 1.88 -22.40
CA GLU A 35 -10.38 2.08 -20.98
C GLU A 35 -9.70 1.02 -20.13
N THR A 36 -9.80 -0.25 -20.53
CA THR A 36 -9.11 -1.37 -19.87
C THR A 36 -7.60 -1.26 -19.96
N TYR A 37 -7.05 -0.86 -21.11
CA TYR A 37 -5.61 -0.61 -21.24
C TYR A 37 -5.12 0.43 -20.23
N SER A 38 -5.80 1.58 -20.17
CA SER A 38 -5.49 2.63 -19.18
C SER A 38 -5.63 2.11 -17.75
N ALA A 39 -6.70 1.38 -17.45
CA ALA A 39 -6.97 0.86 -16.13
C ALA A 39 -5.89 -0.14 -15.67
N PHE A 40 -5.53 -1.10 -16.51
CA PHE A 40 -4.47 -2.06 -16.21
C PHE A 40 -3.11 -1.37 -16.03
N ALA A 41 -2.74 -0.50 -16.97
CA ALA A 41 -1.47 0.22 -16.91
C ALA A 41 -1.33 1.09 -15.65
N ASN A 42 -2.40 1.72 -15.20
CA ASN A 42 -2.38 2.57 -14.01
C ASN A 42 -2.51 1.81 -12.68
N THR A 43 -2.91 0.52 -12.71
CA THR A 43 -3.18 -0.24 -11.48
C THR A 43 -2.20 -1.40 -11.32
N TYR A 44 -2.62 -2.62 -11.63
CA TYR A 44 -1.83 -3.83 -11.35
C TYR A 44 -1.27 -4.51 -12.61
N GLY A 45 -1.50 -3.95 -13.77
CA GLY A 45 -1.34 -4.67 -15.02
C GLY A 45 -2.47 -5.68 -15.23
N GLY A 46 -2.38 -6.48 -16.30
CA GLY A 46 -3.36 -7.52 -16.59
C GLY A 46 -3.27 -8.03 -18.01
N THR A 47 -4.15 -8.97 -18.33
CA THR A 47 -4.25 -9.58 -19.67
C THR A 47 -5.63 -9.29 -20.27
N ILE A 48 -5.65 -8.80 -21.49
CA ILE A 48 -6.88 -8.61 -22.26
C ILE A 48 -6.93 -9.71 -23.32
N LEU A 49 -8.02 -10.48 -23.34
CA LEU A 49 -8.27 -11.52 -24.35
C LEU A 49 -9.30 -11.01 -25.35
N LEU A 50 -8.89 -10.87 -26.61
CA LEU A 50 -9.79 -10.57 -27.73
C LEU A 50 -10.16 -11.86 -28.45
N GLY A 51 -11.43 -12.05 -28.76
CA GLY A 51 -12.00 -13.29 -29.30
C GLY A 51 -12.53 -14.22 -28.19
N VAL A 52 -12.85 -13.67 -27.04
CA VAL A 52 -13.51 -14.39 -25.94
C VAL A 52 -14.70 -13.57 -25.48
N GLU A 53 -15.90 -14.18 -25.51
CA GLU A 53 -17.14 -13.59 -25.00
C GLU A 53 -17.44 -14.12 -23.60
N GLU A 54 -17.79 -13.22 -22.68
CA GLU A 54 -18.25 -13.56 -21.35
C GLU A 54 -19.79 -13.58 -21.29
N HIS A 55 -20.36 -14.67 -20.79
CA HIS A 55 -21.79 -14.83 -20.50
C HIS A 55 -22.04 -14.59 -19.00
N LYS A 56 -22.27 -13.35 -18.60
CA LYS A 56 -22.34 -12.91 -17.19
C LYS A 56 -23.44 -13.60 -16.35
N GLU A 57 -24.47 -14.11 -16.98
CA GLU A 57 -25.57 -14.83 -16.30
C GLU A 57 -25.29 -16.32 -16.11
N GLU A 58 -24.23 -16.85 -16.74
CA GLU A 58 -23.84 -18.26 -16.62
C GLU A 58 -23.08 -18.50 -15.30
N ILE A 59 -23.57 -19.46 -14.51
CA ILE A 59 -23.00 -19.82 -13.21
C ILE A 59 -21.89 -20.86 -13.34
N ASP A 60 -21.96 -21.69 -14.40
CA ASP A 60 -20.94 -22.70 -14.67
C ASP A 60 -19.66 -22.05 -15.24
N PRO A 61 -18.53 -22.06 -14.49
CA PRO A 61 -17.29 -21.43 -14.96
C PRO A 61 -16.82 -21.93 -16.33
N GLN A 62 -17.10 -23.19 -16.67
CA GLN A 62 -16.69 -23.80 -17.95
C GLN A 62 -17.53 -23.30 -19.14
N LYS A 63 -18.70 -22.73 -18.90
CA LYS A 63 -19.61 -22.19 -19.93
C LYS A 63 -19.65 -20.68 -19.92
N ARG A 64 -19.07 -20.05 -18.91
CA ARG A 64 -19.08 -18.60 -18.75
C ARG A 64 -18.31 -17.88 -19.88
N TYR A 65 -17.29 -18.55 -20.41
CA TYR A 65 -16.47 -17.97 -21.47
C TYR A 65 -16.54 -18.81 -22.73
N THR A 66 -16.84 -18.16 -23.85
CA THR A 66 -16.88 -18.82 -25.16
C THR A 66 -15.86 -18.15 -26.08
N VAL A 67 -14.99 -18.95 -26.67
CA VAL A 67 -14.08 -18.45 -27.72
C VAL A 67 -14.89 -18.12 -28.96
N THR A 68 -14.75 -16.89 -29.45
CA THR A 68 -15.47 -16.37 -30.64
C THR A 68 -14.50 -16.21 -31.79
N ASN A 69 -15.02 -16.39 -33.03
CA ASN A 69 -14.17 -16.30 -34.22
C ASN A 69 -13.83 -14.83 -34.54
N ILE A 70 -12.54 -14.50 -34.53
CA ILE A 70 -12.04 -13.22 -35.05
C ILE A 70 -11.85 -13.37 -36.58
N SER A 71 -12.58 -12.59 -37.38
CA SER A 71 -12.57 -12.72 -38.85
C SER A 71 -11.17 -12.51 -39.46
N ASN A 72 -10.34 -11.64 -38.89
CA ASN A 72 -8.97 -11.38 -39.35
C ASN A 72 -8.10 -10.95 -38.18
N PRO A 73 -7.48 -11.89 -37.44
CA PRO A 73 -6.65 -11.59 -36.25
C PRO A 73 -5.43 -10.74 -36.59
N GLN A 74 -4.78 -10.96 -37.72
CA GLN A 74 -3.59 -10.18 -38.10
C GLN A 74 -3.92 -8.72 -38.38
N LYS A 75 -5.06 -8.46 -39.02
CA LYS A 75 -5.55 -7.09 -39.22
C LYS A 75 -5.87 -6.44 -37.86
N LEU A 76 -6.50 -7.19 -36.93
CA LEU A 76 -6.84 -6.69 -35.60
C LEU A 76 -5.58 -6.27 -34.86
N ILE A 77 -4.52 -7.07 -34.89
CA ILE A 77 -3.20 -6.76 -34.28
C ILE A 77 -2.59 -5.51 -34.94
N THR A 78 -2.64 -5.41 -36.27
CA THR A 78 -2.13 -4.24 -37.00
C THR A 78 -2.89 -2.97 -36.60
N ASP A 79 -4.23 -3.04 -36.57
CA ASP A 79 -5.07 -1.92 -36.15
C ASP A 79 -4.82 -1.52 -34.70
N PHE A 80 -4.59 -2.50 -33.82
CA PHE A 80 -4.23 -2.25 -32.43
C PHE A 80 -2.89 -1.47 -32.30
N TRP A 81 -1.84 -1.94 -32.98
CA TRP A 81 -0.54 -1.28 -32.94
C TRP A 81 -0.58 0.13 -33.55
N ASN A 82 -1.36 0.35 -34.60
CA ASN A 82 -1.55 1.67 -35.19
C ASN A 82 -2.22 2.64 -34.20
N LEU A 83 -3.23 2.17 -33.45
CA LEU A 83 -3.98 3.01 -32.53
C LEU A 83 -3.26 3.25 -31.21
N ILE A 84 -2.53 2.26 -30.66
CA ILE A 84 -1.81 2.46 -29.39
C ILE A 84 -0.63 3.40 -29.57
N ASN A 85 -0.06 3.50 -30.76
CA ASN A 85 1.02 4.42 -31.10
C ASN A 85 0.50 5.80 -31.59
N ASP A 86 -0.81 6.01 -31.67
CA ASP A 86 -1.38 7.34 -31.92
C ASP A 86 -1.49 8.12 -30.59
N PRO A 87 -0.71 9.19 -30.39
CA PRO A 87 -0.74 9.99 -29.15
C PRO A 87 -2.12 10.60 -28.84
N LYS A 88 -2.98 10.78 -29.87
CA LYS A 88 -4.36 11.23 -29.66
C LYS A 88 -5.24 10.13 -29.09
N LYS A 89 -4.85 8.87 -29.24
CA LYS A 89 -5.59 7.72 -28.73
C LYS A 89 -5.10 7.28 -27.36
N VAL A 90 -3.79 7.12 -27.22
CA VAL A 90 -3.13 6.75 -25.97
C VAL A 90 -1.89 7.64 -25.81
N ASN A 91 -1.73 8.28 -24.66
CA ASN A 91 -0.61 9.21 -24.44
C ASN A 91 0.77 8.53 -24.47
N VAL A 92 0.86 7.28 -24.00
CA VAL A 92 2.11 6.50 -24.00
C VAL A 92 1.80 5.03 -24.25
N ASN A 93 2.49 4.45 -25.21
CA ASN A 93 2.54 3.00 -25.40
C ASN A 93 3.62 2.41 -24.48
N ILE A 94 3.24 1.47 -23.61
CA ILE A 94 4.15 0.78 -22.69
C ILE A 94 4.38 -0.69 -23.08
N LEU A 95 3.80 -1.15 -24.19
CA LEU A 95 3.89 -2.55 -24.65
C LEU A 95 5.11 -2.74 -25.55
N VAL A 96 5.64 -3.95 -25.51
CA VAL A 96 6.62 -4.49 -26.46
C VAL A 96 5.96 -5.55 -27.37
N ASP A 97 6.62 -5.94 -28.44
CA ASP A 97 6.04 -6.86 -29.44
C ASP A 97 5.58 -8.19 -28.82
N GLU A 98 6.29 -8.68 -27.80
CA GLU A 98 6.01 -9.92 -27.09
C GLU A 98 4.76 -9.86 -26.23
N ASP A 99 4.24 -8.67 -25.93
CA ASP A 99 3.05 -8.46 -25.13
C ASP A 99 1.75 -8.70 -25.92
N VAL A 100 1.82 -8.75 -27.25
CA VAL A 100 0.66 -8.98 -28.13
C VAL A 100 0.86 -10.26 -28.90
N GLN A 101 0.13 -11.31 -28.52
CA GLN A 101 0.31 -12.65 -29.08
C GLN A 101 -0.97 -13.19 -29.70
N LEU A 102 -0.83 -13.87 -30.84
CA LEU A 102 -1.87 -14.69 -31.43
C LEU A 102 -1.76 -16.11 -30.87
N ILE A 103 -2.84 -16.59 -30.24
CA ILE A 103 -2.86 -17.89 -29.56
C ILE A 103 -4.01 -18.71 -30.12
N ASN A 104 -3.77 -19.99 -30.39
CA ASN A 104 -4.81 -20.92 -30.78
C ASN A 104 -5.40 -21.58 -29.52
N VAL A 105 -6.72 -21.49 -29.34
CA VAL A 105 -7.48 -22.10 -28.25
C VAL A 105 -8.65 -22.84 -28.87
N ASP A 106 -8.74 -24.15 -28.67
CA ASP A 106 -9.80 -25.01 -29.23
C ASP A 106 -10.05 -24.79 -30.73
N GLU A 107 -8.95 -24.78 -31.53
CA GLU A 107 -8.93 -24.57 -33.00
C GLU A 107 -9.38 -23.15 -33.45
N GLN A 108 -9.53 -22.21 -32.53
CA GLN A 108 -9.85 -20.80 -32.83
C GLN A 108 -8.69 -19.87 -32.39
N GLU A 109 -8.46 -18.83 -33.20
CA GLU A 109 -7.42 -17.86 -32.95
C GLU A 109 -7.95 -16.71 -32.08
N ILE A 110 -7.31 -16.46 -30.95
CA ILE A 110 -7.56 -15.32 -30.09
C ILE A 110 -6.32 -14.43 -30.02
N VAL A 111 -6.50 -13.15 -29.70
CA VAL A 111 -5.38 -12.22 -29.45
C VAL A 111 -5.29 -11.95 -27.96
N ALA A 112 -4.16 -12.30 -27.36
CA ALA A 112 -3.84 -12.00 -25.96
C ALA A 112 -2.93 -10.76 -25.91
N ILE A 113 -3.34 -9.76 -25.11
CA ILE A 113 -2.59 -8.54 -24.90
C ILE A 113 -2.24 -8.47 -23.41
N HIS A 114 -0.95 -8.63 -23.09
CA HIS A 114 -0.43 -8.44 -21.74
C HIS A 114 -0.12 -6.96 -21.53
N VAL A 115 -0.82 -6.32 -20.61
CA VAL A 115 -0.58 -4.92 -20.23
C VAL A 115 0.17 -4.89 -18.91
N PRO A 116 1.47 -4.54 -18.88
CA PRO A 116 2.20 -4.42 -17.62
C PRO A 116 1.71 -3.22 -16.83
N GLN A 117 1.93 -3.22 -15.51
CA GLN A 117 1.78 -2.01 -14.71
C GLN A 117 2.79 -0.96 -15.20
N ALA A 118 2.31 0.23 -15.55
CA ALA A 118 3.18 1.31 -15.97
C ALA A 118 4.10 1.76 -14.81
N ALA A 119 5.35 2.07 -15.14
CA ALA A 119 6.27 2.65 -14.17
C ALA A 119 5.71 3.97 -13.60
N TYR A 120 6.00 4.27 -12.33
CA TYR A 120 5.46 5.45 -11.64
C TYR A 120 5.75 6.77 -12.35
N ASN A 121 6.89 6.88 -13.04
CA ASN A 121 7.32 8.07 -13.78
C ASN A 121 6.66 8.21 -15.15
N VAL A 122 5.92 7.21 -15.60
CA VAL A 122 5.17 7.21 -16.86
C VAL A 122 3.66 7.42 -16.61
N ARG A 123 3.18 7.07 -15.41
CA ARG A 123 1.77 7.29 -15.02
C ARG A 123 1.45 8.78 -14.84
N PRO A 124 0.23 9.24 -15.14
CA PRO A 124 -0.91 8.44 -15.59
C PRO A 124 -0.90 8.11 -17.07
N ILE A 125 -1.31 6.88 -17.40
CA ILE A 125 -1.66 6.50 -18.75
C ILE A 125 -3.11 6.93 -19.02
N PHE A 126 -3.31 7.77 -20.03
CA PHE A 126 -4.65 8.28 -20.36
C PHE A 126 -4.96 8.15 -21.85
N ILE A 127 -6.24 8.16 -22.17
CA ILE A 127 -6.77 7.97 -23.52
C ILE A 127 -7.46 9.22 -24.05
N ASN A 128 -7.59 9.29 -25.41
CA ASN A 128 -8.34 10.31 -26.13
C ASN A 128 -7.84 11.74 -25.84
N ASP A 129 -6.54 11.92 -25.63
CA ASP A 129 -5.89 13.20 -25.31
C ASP A 129 -6.56 13.97 -24.15
N ASN A 130 -7.08 13.24 -23.18
CA ASN A 130 -7.85 13.82 -22.07
C ASN A 130 -7.34 13.34 -20.70
N LEU A 131 -6.43 14.11 -20.11
CA LEU A 131 -5.88 13.80 -18.80
C LEU A 131 -6.94 13.77 -17.68
N GLN A 132 -8.01 14.57 -17.76
CA GLN A 132 -9.00 14.67 -16.70
C GLN A 132 -10.04 13.53 -16.74
N ARG A 133 -10.38 13.04 -17.92
CA ARG A 133 -11.43 12.02 -18.12
C ARG A 133 -10.97 10.78 -18.83
N GLY A 134 -9.71 10.70 -19.23
CA GLY A 134 -9.14 9.56 -19.94
C GLY A 134 -8.29 8.66 -19.08
N VAL A 135 -8.14 8.94 -17.76
CA VAL A 135 -7.39 8.13 -16.83
C VAL A 135 -8.33 7.16 -16.13
N TYR A 136 -8.04 5.87 -16.27
CA TYR A 136 -8.82 4.80 -15.66
C TYR A 136 -8.00 4.00 -14.66
N LYS A 137 -8.67 3.41 -13.67
CA LYS A 137 -8.15 2.44 -12.71
C LYS A 137 -8.98 1.18 -12.71
N ARG A 138 -8.36 0.05 -12.42
CA ARG A 138 -9.05 -1.21 -12.19
C ARG A 138 -9.46 -1.31 -10.73
N ASN A 139 -10.74 -1.54 -10.48
CA ASN A 139 -11.24 -1.89 -9.18
C ASN A 139 -12.21 -3.07 -9.32
N HIS A 140 -11.93 -4.18 -8.63
CA HIS A 140 -12.62 -5.43 -8.84
C HIS A 140 -12.59 -5.85 -10.34
N GLU A 141 -13.71 -6.10 -10.97
CA GLU A 141 -13.83 -6.48 -12.39
C GLU A 141 -14.13 -5.28 -13.33
N GLY A 142 -14.13 -4.04 -12.79
CA GLY A 142 -14.54 -2.85 -13.54
C GLY A 142 -13.43 -1.84 -13.79
N ASP A 143 -13.56 -1.10 -14.92
CA ASP A 143 -12.73 0.03 -15.27
C ASP A 143 -13.44 1.33 -14.85
N TYR A 144 -12.84 2.09 -13.97
CA TYR A 144 -13.42 3.30 -13.40
C TYR A 144 -12.53 4.50 -13.67
N HIS A 145 -13.12 5.67 -13.86
CA HIS A 145 -12.36 6.91 -13.93
C HIS A 145 -11.60 7.15 -12.63
N CYS A 146 -10.34 7.56 -12.76
CA CYS A 146 -9.60 8.06 -11.61
C CYS A 146 -10.18 9.39 -11.12
N THR A 147 -10.15 9.59 -9.82
CA THR A 147 -10.49 10.86 -9.19
C THR A 147 -9.41 11.91 -9.48
N GLU A 148 -9.75 13.18 -9.34
CA GLU A 148 -8.77 14.26 -9.49
C GLU A 148 -7.60 14.13 -8.50
N GLN A 149 -7.84 13.61 -7.30
CA GLN A 149 -6.79 13.36 -6.30
C GLN A 149 -5.83 12.26 -6.74
N GLU A 150 -6.33 11.17 -7.32
CA GLU A 150 -5.50 10.07 -7.84
C GLU A 150 -4.64 10.55 -9.02
N ILE A 151 -5.20 11.32 -9.93
CA ILE A 151 -4.45 11.91 -11.05
C ILE A 151 -3.35 12.85 -10.54
N LYS A 152 -3.66 13.72 -9.58
CA LYS A 152 -2.68 14.61 -8.95
C LYS A 152 -1.57 13.83 -8.24
N LEU A 153 -1.90 12.72 -7.58
CA LEU A 153 -0.91 11.83 -6.96
C LEU A 153 0.03 11.25 -8.01
N MET A 154 -0.52 10.64 -9.08
CA MET A 154 0.29 10.06 -10.16
C MET A 154 1.24 11.09 -10.78
N LEU A 155 0.76 12.31 -11.06
CA LEU A 155 1.57 13.39 -11.59
C LEU A 155 2.69 13.84 -10.63
N ARG A 156 2.40 13.90 -9.32
CA ARG A 156 3.43 14.18 -8.31
C ARG A 156 4.46 13.06 -8.22
N ASP A 157 4.01 11.82 -8.27
CA ASP A 157 4.90 10.65 -8.22
C ASP A 157 5.78 10.52 -9.46
N ALA A 158 5.30 10.97 -10.60
CA ALA A 158 6.09 11.03 -11.83
C ALA A 158 7.27 12.02 -11.74
N ASN A 159 7.25 12.95 -10.79
CA ASN A 159 8.37 13.85 -10.57
C ASN A 159 9.54 13.12 -9.88
N GLU A 160 10.52 12.67 -10.66
CA GLU A 160 11.70 11.94 -10.17
C GLU A 160 12.57 12.74 -9.20
N ALA A 161 12.53 14.08 -9.29
CA ALA A 161 13.33 14.94 -8.44
C ALA A 161 12.82 15.07 -6.99
N GLY A 162 11.68 14.44 -6.68
CA GLY A 162 11.02 14.53 -5.38
C GLY A 162 10.26 15.85 -5.17
N ASN A 163 9.17 15.79 -4.43
CA ASN A 163 8.34 16.97 -4.16
C ASN A 163 8.88 17.81 -2.98
N ASP A 164 9.65 17.21 -2.11
CA ASP A 164 10.20 17.83 -0.90
C ASP A 164 11.29 18.88 -1.18
N ARG A 165 11.73 18.99 -2.44
CA ARG A 165 12.67 20.01 -2.91
C ARG A 165 12.03 21.37 -3.22
N ILE A 166 10.70 21.44 -3.32
CA ILE A 166 9.97 22.65 -3.65
C ILE A 166 10.29 23.74 -2.62
N ILE A 167 10.71 24.92 -3.11
CA ILE A 167 10.95 26.09 -2.27
C ILE A 167 9.60 26.74 -1.96
N LEU A 168 9.38 27.02 -0.69
CA LEU A 168 8.15 27.61 -0.19
C LEU A 168 8.32 29.13 -0.14
N GLU A 169 7.49 29.84 -0.90
CA GLU A 169 7.46 31.30 -0.89
C GLU A 169 7.11 31.83 0.49
N HIS A 170 7.84 32.84 0.96
CA HIS A 170 7.64 33.51 2.24
C HIS A 170 7.93 32.67 3.49
N TYR A 171 8.47 31.45 3.35
CA TYR A 171 8.97 30.66 4.47
C TYR A 171 10.48 30.85 4.62
N THR A 172 10.88 31.31 5.80
CA THR A 172 12.26 31.74 6.10
C THR A 172 12.86 30.98 7.30
N MET A 173 14.05 31.34 7.69
CA MET A 173 14.68 30.79 8.90
C MET A 173 13.88 31.11 10.19
N ASP A 174 13.02 32.12 10.17
CA ASP A 174 12.16 32.45 11.30
C ASP A 174 11.09 31.40 11.57
N ASP A 175 10.77 30.59 10.55
CA ASP A 175 9.81 29.46 10.64
C ASP A 175 10.44 28.17 11.15
N ILE A 176 11.75 28.14 11.32
CA ILE A 176 12.50 27.00 11.86
C ILE A 176 12.50 27.03 13.39
N ASP A 177 12.25 25.86 14.01
CA ASP A 177 12.53 25.61 15.43
C ASP A 177 14.02 25.40 15.63
N THR A 178 14.71 26.46 16.02
CA THR A 178 16.17 26.46 16.23
C THR A 178 16.62 25.35 17.18
N PRO A 179 15.96 25.08 18.34
CA PRO A 179 16.34 23.97 19.19
C PRO A 179 16.28 22.59 18.51
N THR A 180 15.30 22.39 17.62
CA THR A 180 15.20 21.14 16.83
C THR A 180 16.38 21.01 15.87
N LEU A 181 16.71 22.07 15.12
CA LEU A 181 17.83 22.07 14.19
C LEU A 181 19.17 21.87 14.91
N GLU A 182 19.37 22.50 16.06
CA GLU A 182 20.58 22.33 16.87
C GLU A 182 20.77 20.92 17.38
N ARG A 183 19.69 20.24 17.80
CA ARG A 183 19.74 18.83 18.20
C ARG A 183 20.12 17.92 17.03
N TYR A 184 19.58 18.21 15.84
CA TYR A 184 19.98 17.49 14.63
C TYR A 184 21.46 17.71 14.34
N ARG A 185 21.98 18.94 14.43
CA ARG A 185 23.41 19.26 14.25
C ARG A 185 24.29 18.54 15.25
N GLN A 186 23.83 18.36 16.50
CA GLN A 186 24.56 17.58 17.50
C GLN A 186 24.69 16.10 17.08
N LEU A 187 23.62 15.47 16.59
CA LEU A 187 23.69 14.09 16.07
C LEU A 187 24.61 14.02 14.86
N PHE A 188 24.47 14.95 13.92
CA PHE A 188 25.34 15.02 12.74
C PHE A 188 26.83 15.14 13.15
N LYS A 189 27.16 15.95 14.14
CA LYS A 189 28.52 16.13 14.63
C LYS A 189 29.08 14.88 15.32
N ILE A 190 28.22 14.10 15.99
CA ILE A 190 28.61 12.83 16.59
C ILE A 190 29.01 11.82 15.50
N ASP A 191 28.19 11.71 14.45
CA ASP A 191 28.44 10.76 13.36
C ASP A 191 29.56 11.24 12.40
N HIS A 192 29.75 12.58 12.31
CA HIS A 192 30.72 13.22 11.39
C HIS A 192 31.55 14.30 12.10
N PRO A 193 32.42 13.96 13.07
CA PRO A 193 33.07 14.93 13.95
C PRO A 193 33.98 15.92 13.22
N GLU A 194 34.61 15.51 12.12
CA GLU A 194 35.56 16.37 11.36
C GLU A 194 34.93 16.97 10.09
N HIS A 195 33.60 16.88 9.94
CA HIS A 195 32.95 17.37 8.73
C HIS A 195 32.91 18.90 8.69
N VAL A 196 33.28 19.47 7.53
CA VAL A 196 33.36 20.93 7.33
C VAL A 196 32.05 21.68 7.60
N TRP A 197 30.90 20.99 7.51
CA TRP A 197 29.60 21.59 7.78
C TRP A 197 29.36 21.88 9.28
N ASN A 198 30.19 21.34 10.17
CA ASN A 198 30.08 21.63 11.60
C ASN A 198 30.37 23.10 11.93
N GLU A 199 31.17 23.78 11.08
CA GLU A 199 31.54 25.18 11.26
C GLU A 199 30.57 26.18 10.61
N LEU A 200 29.58 25.70 9.83
CA LEU A 200 28.60 26.54 9.16
C LEU A 200 27.57 27.09 10.16
N ASP A 201 27.04 28.28 9.90
CA ASP A 201 25.83 28.75 10.60
C ASP A 201 24.61 27.90 10.27
N ASN A 202 23.49 28.11 10.96
CA ASN A 202 22.28 27.32 10.82
C ASN A 202 21.69 27.39 9.42
N GLN A 203 21.71 28.55 8.77
CA GLN A 203 21.15 28.72 7.42
C GLN A 203 22.02 28.02 6.37
N GLU A 204 23.33 28.23 6.42
CA GLU A 204 24.24 27.58 5.49
C GLU A 204 24.29 26.06 5.67
N PHE A 205 24.25 25.58 6.94
CA PHE A 205 24.12 24.15 7.23
C PHE A 205 22.83 23.60 6.62
N LEU A 206 21.70 24.28 6.80
CA LEU A 206 20.41 23.86 6.26
C LEU A 206 20.38 23.90 4.70
N LYS A 207 21.09 24.85 4.09
CA LYS A 207 21.30 24.89 2.62
C LYS A 207 22.03 23.65 2.14
N GLN A 208 23.11 23.26 2.80
CA GLN A 208 23.88 22.06 2.44
C GLN A 208 23.06 20.78 2.58
N LEU A 209 22.20 20.70 3.60
CA LEU A 209 21.24 19.59 3.76
C LEU A 209 20.12 19.60 2.70
N GLY A 210 19.92 20.71 1.99
CA GLY A 210 18.82 20.88 1.05
C GLY A 210 17.50 21.32 1.70
N GLY A 211 17.52 21.76 2.96
CA GLY A 211 16.35 22.27 3.67
C GLY A 211 16.07 23.75 3.44
N TYR A 212 17.01 24.48 2.87
CA TYR A 212 16.90 25.87 2.42
C TYR A 212 17.54 26.01 1.04
N GLY A 213 17.10 26.95 0.22
CA GLY A 213 17.70 27.13 -1.09
C GLY A 213 17.12 28.29 -1.90
N VAL A 214 17.58 28.36 -3.15
CA VAL A 214 17.13 29.35 -4.15
C VAL A 214 16.66 28.59 -5.37
N ASP A 215 15.45 28.90 -5.84
CA ASP A 215 14.99 28.47 -7.15
C ASP A 215 15.73 29.30 -8.21
N ARG A 216 16.58 28.63 -8.99
CA ARG A 216 17.41 29.26 -10.00
C ARG A 216 16.64 29.87 -11.19
N ASN A 217 15.39 29.39 -11.41
CA ASN A 217 14.55 29.88 -12.50
C ASN A 217 13.80 31.15 -12.09
N THR A 218 13.29 31.19 -10.86
CA THR A 218 12.46 32.31 -10.37
C THR A 218 13.23 33.29 -9.49
N GLY A 219 14.37 32.88 -8.93
CA GLY A 219 15.13 33.64 -7.95
C GLY A 219 14.52 33.63 -6.55
N VAL A 220 13.43 32.89 -6.32
CA VAL A 220 12.81 32.78 -5.00
C VAL A 220 13.74 32.02 -4.06
N GLU A 221 14.03 32.62 -2.90
CA GLU A 221 14.82 32.04 -1.83
C GLU A 221 13.93 31.73 -0.62
N GLY A 222 14.17 30.59 0.05
CA GLY A 222 13.38 30.20 1.21
C GLY A 222 13.60 28.76 1.65
N LEU A 223 12.81 28.34 2.62
CA LEU A 223 12.75 26.94 3.06
C LEU A 223 12.23 26.06 1.93
N THR A 224 12.78 24.86 1.86
CA THR A 224 12.17 23.79 1.07
C THR A 224 11.09 23.09 1.87
N MET A 225 10.20 22.32 1.21
CA MET A 225 9.26 21.46 1.92
C MET A 225 9.98 20.53 2.90
N ALA A 226 11.13 19.97 2.51
CA ALA A 226 11.94 19.12 3.41
C ALA A 226 12.38 19.88 4.65
N GLY A 227 12.91 21.10 4.51
CA GLY A 227 13.36 21.93 5.63
C GLY A 227 12.25 22.25 6.61
N LEU A 228 11.10 22.69 6.10
CA LEU A 228 9.93 23.00 6.93
C LEU A 228 9.38 21.76 7.62
N LEU A 229 9.20 20.64 6.91
CA LEU A 229 8.71 19.37 7.47
C LEU A 229 9.64 18.82 8.56
N MET A 230 10.95 18.89 8.35
CA MET A 230 11.93 18.33 9.28
C MET A 230 12.16 19.19 10.52
N PHE A 231 12.18 20.51 10.38
CA PHE A 231 12.67 21.42 11.43
C PHE A 231 11.76 22.61 11.71
N GLY A 232 10.61 22.69 11.03
CA GLY A 232 9.69 23.81 11.20
C GLY A 232 9.06 23.89 12.58
N LYS A 233 8.69 25.12 12.99
CA LYS A 233 7.77 25.35 14.09
C LYS A 233 6.41 24.79 13.76
N GLY A 234 5.66 24.35 14.76
CA GLY A 234 4.37 23.67 14.54
C GLY A 234 3.33 24.54 13.84
N LEU A 235 3.30 25.86 14.02
CA LEU A 235 2.35 26.74 13.34
C LEU A 235 2.65 26.85 11.83
N PRO A 236 3.85 27.25 11.37
CA PRO A 236 4.21 27.28 9.96
C PRO A 236 4.01 25.95 9.24
N VAL A 237 4.35 24.83 9.91
CA VAL A 237 4.11 23.48 9.37
C VAL A 237 2.62 23.26 9.10
N ARG A 238 1.73 23.60 10.04
CA ARG A 238 0.28 23.43 9.86
C ARG A 238 -0.31 24.40 8.85
N GLU A 239 0.18 25.63 8.77
CA GLU A 239 -0.26 26.60 7.76
C GLU A 239 0.02 26.11 6.33
N ARG A 240 1.14 25.41 6.13
CA ARG A 240 1.51 24.87 4.82
C ARG A 240 0.92 23.50 4.53
N PHE A 241 0.75 22.68 5.56
CA PHE A 241 0.29 21.29 5.48
C PHE A 241 -0.92 21.11 6.42
N ASP A 242 -2.07 21.70 6.06
CA ASP A 242 -3.30 21.70 6.87
C ASP A 242 -3.74 20.31 7.30
N ASN A 243 -3.43 19.29 6.49
CA ASN A 243 -3.82 17.91 6.71
C ASN A 243 -2.70 17.05 7.32
N LEU A 244 -1.54 17.63 7.64
CA LEU A 244 -0.46 16.87 8.25
C LEU A 244 -0.84 16.43 9.67
N ARG A 245 -1.01 15.14 9.83
CA ARG A 245 -1.27 14.50 11.11
C ARG A 245 -0.23 13.42 11.36
N MET A 246 0.37 13.48 12.54
CA MET A 246 1.35 12.51 13.02
C MET A 246 0.88 11.96 14.35
N ASP A 247 0.57 10.68 14.40
CA ASP A 247 0.07 10.02 15.60
C ASP A 247 0.93 8.79 15.94
N TYR A 248 1.29 8.65 17.21
CA TYR A 248 1.79 7.41 17.78
C TYR A 248 0.80 6.90 18.82
N ILE A 249 0.50 5.61 18.79
CA ILE A 249 -0.45 4.97 19.70
C ILE A 249 0.15 3.63 20.17
N ASP A 250 0.40 3.52 21.47
CA ASP A 250 0.78 2.25 22.11
C ASP A 250 -0.50 1.59 22.67
N LYS A 251 -0.82 0.42 22.15
CA LYS A 251 -1.95 -0.41 22.56
C LYS A 251 -1.48 -1.71 23.24
N SER A 252 -0.21 -1.76 23.62
CA SER A 252 0.33 -2.90 24.36
C SER A 252 -0.01 -2.82 25.84
N ASN A 253 -0.13 -4.00 26.48
CA ASN A 253 -0.38 -4.14 27.92
C ASN A 253 -1.61 -3.36 28.43
N LEU A 254 -2.70 -3.34 27.67
CA LEU A 254 -3.91 -2.64 28.05
C LEU A 254 -4.58 -3.30 29.28
N ILE A 255 -5.02 -2.50 30.25
CA ILE A 255 -5.72 -2.94 31.45
C ILE A 255 -7.15 -2.39 31.43
N GLY A 256 -8.13 -3.28 31.54
CA GLY A 256 -9.54 -2.92 31.60
C GLY A 256 -10.06 -2.25 30.32
N GLU A 257 -10.70 -1.07 30.46
CA GLU A 257 -11.29 -0.34 29.35
C GLU A 257 -10.35 0.68 28.67
N GLN A 258 -9.04 0.59 28.94
CA GLN A 258 -8.06 1.49 28.35
C GLN A 258 -8.03 1.33 26.81
N ARG A 259 -7.99 2.47 26.12
CA ARG A 259 -7.88 2.50 24.63
C ARG A 259 -6.43 2.51 24.14
N TYR A 260 -5.51 2.95 24.97
CA TYR A 260 -4.06 3.02 24.72
C TYR A 260 -3.31 3.10 26.06
N SER A 261 -2.11 2.59 26.09
CA SER A 261 -1.19 2.70 27.24
C SER A 261 -0.30 3.95 27.14
N ASP A 262 0.03 4.37 25.91
CA ASP A 262 0.77 5.60 25.61
C ASP A 262 0.29 6.19 24.28
N ARG A 263 0.37 7.50 24.14
CA ARG A 263 -0.02 8.20 22.92
C ARG A 263 0.80 9.47 22.75
N LEU A 264 1.18 9.75 21.51
CA LEU A 264 1.67 11.05 21.08
C LEU A 264 0.79 11.55 19.94
N THR A 265 0.12 12.67 20.16
CA THR A 265 -0.55 13.44 19.10
C THR A 265 -0.16 14.90 19.31
N TYR A 266 -0.37 15.74 18.33
CA TYR A 266 -0.08 17.16 18.51
C TYR A 266 -1.07 17.80 19.50
N ASP A 267 -0.55 18.34 20.56
CA ASP A 267 -1.29 19.02 21.65
C ASP A 267 -0.69 20.40 22.04
N GLY A 268 0.32 20.85 21.29
CA GLY A 268 1.04 22.11 21.53
C GLY A 268 2.22 21.98 22.51
N THR A 269 2.48 20.80 23.09
CA THR A 269 3.61 20.59 23.99
C THR A 269 4.94 20.33 23.28
N TRP A 270 4.88 20.10 21.98
CA TRP A 270 6.06 19.85 21.13
C TRP A 270 5.87 20.46 19.74
N GLU A 271 6.95 20.79 19.06
CA GLU A 271 6.90 21.28 17.68
C GLU A 271 6.62 20.15 16.72
N ASN A 272 5.52 20.29 15.96
CA ASN A 272 4.94 19.25 15.09
C ASN A 272 5.75 19.10 13.80
N ASN A 273 7.00 18.69 13.89
CA ASN A 273 7.87 18.39 12.78
C ASN A 273 8.36 16.93 12.81
N LEU A 274 8.84 16.45 11.67
CA LEU A 274 9.20 15.04 11.50
C LEU A 274 10.37 14.62 12.38
N PHE A 275 11.39 15.48 12.55
CA PHE A 275 12.54 15.13 13.37
C PHE A 275 12.16 14.95 14.84
N ASN A 276 11.34 15.84 15.39
CA ASN A 276 10.84 15.69 16.76
C ASN A 276 9.94 14.45 16.89
N PHE A 277 9.09 14.19 15.89
CA PHE A 277 8.24 12.99 15.90
C PHE A 277 9.10 11.71 15.98
N ILE A 278 10.10 11.58 15.12
CA ILE A 278 11.02 10.43 15.12
C ILE A 278 11.72 10.32 16.48
N ARG A 279 12.29 11.41 16.96
CA ARG A 279 13.07 11.46 18.21
C ARG A 279 12.25 11.06 19.44
N ILE A 280 10.95 11.40 19.45
CA ILE A 280 10.05 11.07 20.57
C ILE A 280 9.52 9.64 20.44
N VAL A 281 9.17 9.20 19.24
CA VAL A 281 8.48 7.93 19.02
C VAL A 281 9.44 6.74 18.97
N LEU A 282 10.59 6.86 18.32
CA LEU A 282 11.51 5.73 18.15
C LEU A 282 11.97 5.09 19.47
N PRO A 283 12.36 5.85 20.53
CA PRO A 283 12.66 5.25 21.81
C PRO A 283 11.47 4.54 22.47
N ARG A 284 10.24 5.04 22.28
CA ARG A 284 9.03 4.44 22.83
C ARG A 284 8.69 3.11 22.12
N LEU A 285 8.89 3.03 20.80
CA LEU A 285 8.71 1.80 20.04
C LEU A 285 9.68 0.69 20.51
N THR A 286 10.92 1.06 20.78
CA THR A 286 11.99 0.09 21.04
C THR A 286 12.25 -0.16 22.53
N LYS A 287 11.50 0.48 23.45
CA LYS A 287 11.72 0.40 24.91
C LYS A 287 11.71 -1.04 25.45
N ASP A 288 10.85 -1.90 24.90
CA ASP A 288 10.63 -3.26 25.39
C ASP A 288 11.44 -4.31 24.61
N LEU A 289 12.20 -3.89 23.59
CA LEU A 289 13.11 -4.79 22.89
C LEU A 289 14.33 -5.11 23.72
N PRO A 290 14.76 -6.38 23.76
CA PRO A 290 15.95 -6.76 24.52
C PRO A 290 17.20 -6.09 23.92
N ARG A 291 18.02 -5.51 24.79
CA ARG A 291 19.32 -4.92 24.44
C ARG A 291 20.43 -5.78 25.08
N PRO A 292 20.86 -6.86 24.39
CA PRO A 292 21.94 -7.68 24.90
C PRO A 292 23.22 -6.84 24.94
N PHE A 293 24.04 -7.08 25.98
CA PHE A 293 25.37 -6.49 26.04
C PHE A 293 26.21 -7.07 24.91
N ALA A 294 26.53 -6.25 23.93
CA ALA A 294 27.39 -6.63 22.82
C ALA A 294 28.48 -5.56 22.64
N MET A 295 29.72 -6.03 22.36
CA MET A 295 30.87 -5.18 22.07
C MET A 295 31.30 -5.39 20.63
N ASP A 296 31.65 -4.31 19.93
CA ASP A 296 32.34 -4.33 18.65
C ASP A 296 33.69 -3.61 18.85
N GLY A 297 34.75 -4.40 19.04
CA GLY A 297 36.00 -3.86 19.48
C GLY A 297 35.89 -3.21 20.87
N VAL A 298 36.10 -1.90 20.95
CA VAL A 298 35.99 -1.08 22.19
C VAL A 298 34.65 -0.37 22.34
N GLU A 299 33.81 -0.43 21.30
CA GLU A 299 32.49 0.24 21.29
C GLU A 299 31.39 -0.72 21.73
N ARG A 300 30.48 -0.21 22.55
CA ARG A 300 29.27 -0.94 22.93
C ARG A 300 28.21 -0.81 21.85
N LYS A 301 27.75 -1.96 21.30
CA LYS A 301 26.61 -2.03 20.37
C LYS A 301 25.35 -2.43 21.12
N ASP A 302 24.46 -1.47 21.34
CA ASP A 302 23.17 -1.69 22.01
C ASP A 302 22.03 -2.02 21.03
N ASP A 303 22.20 -1.73 19.75
CA ASP A 303 21.17 -1.91 18.72
C ASP A 303 21.24 -3.32 18.11
N THR A 304 20.18 -4.10 18.34
CA THR A 304 19.97 -5.39 17.67
C THR A 304 19.49 -5.19 16.23
N PRO A 305 19.49 -6.23 15.38
CA PRO A 305 18.87 -6.19 14.04
C PRO A 305 17.41 -5.68 14.08
N GLN A 306 16.65 -6.02 15.13
CA GLN A 306 15.26 -5.58 15.31
C GLN A 306 15.15 -4.07 15.58
N HIS A 307 16.07 -3.49 16.35
CA HIS A 307 16.12 -2.03 16.55
C HIS A 307 16.37 -1.30 15.23
N LYS A 308 17.32 -1.81 14.43
CA LYS A 308 17.61 -1.26 13.10
C LYS A 308 16.41 -1.39 12.16
N ALA A 309 15.75 -2.53 12.15
CA ALA A 309 14.59 -2.79 11.32
C ALA A 309 13.39 -1.86 11.66
N ILE A 310 13.13 -1.61 12.96
CA ILE A 310 12.08 -0.67 13.38
C ILE A 310 12.44 0.78 12.99
N ARG A 311 13.71 1.17 13.15
CA ARG A 311 14.20 2.48 12.68
C ARG A 311 14.01 2.63 11.19
N GLU A 312 14.36 1.61 10.42
CA GLU A 312 14.19 1.57 8.97
C GLU A 312 12.71 1.63 8.58
N ALA A 313 11.83 0.87 9.23
CA ALA A 313 10.39 0.91 8.99
C ALA A 313 9.80 2.30 9.23
N MET A 314 10.22 2.97 10.31
CA MET A 314 9.80 4.33 10.62
C MET A 314 10.32 5.34 9.59
N THR A 315 11.59 5.21 9.19
CA THR A 315 12.18 6.02 8.12
C THR A 315 11.43 5.84 6.81
N ASN A 316 11.14 4.59 6.43
CA ASN A 316 10.40 4.28 5.21
C ASN A 316 8.98 4.86 5.24
N ALA A 317 8.27 4.80 6.36
CA ALA A 317 6.95 5.42 6.48
C ALA A 317 7.01 6.94 6.23
N ILE A 318 8.09 7.62 6.60
CA ILE A 318 8.27 9.06 6.40
C ILE A 318 8.71 9.40 4.96
N ILE A 319 9.74 8.71 4.45
CA ILE A 319 10.29 9.06 3.13
C ILE A 319 9.37 8.70 1.97
N HIS A 320 8.44 7.76 2.20
CA HIS A 320 7.43 7.37 1.21
C HIS A 320 6.07 8.06 1.40
N ALA A 321 5.86 8.82 2.48
CA ALA A 321 4.62 9.57 2.71
C ALA A 321 4.40 10.68 1.65
N ASP A 322 3.17 10.83 1.18
CA ASP A 322 2.73 12.02 0.43
C ASP A 322 2.08 13.01 1.42
N PHE A 323 2.86 13.97 1.88
CA PHE A 323 2.42 15.01 2.82
C PHE A 323 1.45 16.03 2.22
N MET A 324 1.14 15.93 0.92
CA MET A 324 0.14 16.76 0.24
C MET A 324 -1.25 16.11 0.23
N LEU A 325 -1.36 14.84 0.66
CA LEU A 325 -2.64 14.15 0.81
C LEU A 325 -3.25 14.41 2.19
N ASN A 326 -4.57 14.31 2.23
CA ASN A 326 -5.29 14.27 3.50
C ASN A 326 -5.17 12.84 4.09
N GLY A 327 -4.18 12.65 4.93
CA GLY A 327 -3.87 11.35 5.53
C GLY A 327 -3.10 11.49 6.84
N ILE A 328 -2.85 10.37 7.49
CA ILE A 328 -2.17 10.32 8.79
C ILE A 328 -0.90 9.49 8.66
N LEU A 329 0.23 10.07 9.05
CA LEU A 329 1.41 9.30 9.39
C LEU A 329 1.19 8.70 10.77
N LYS A 330 0.80 7.42 10.84
CA LYS A 330 0.41 6.77 12.08
C LYS A 330 1.32 5.59 12.39
N ILE A 331 1.86 5.59 13.59
CA ILE A 331 2.68 4.50 14.13
C ILE A 331 1.91 3.88 15.29
N GLU A 332 1.63 2.59 15.21
CA GLU A 332 0.93 1.87 16.27
C GLU A 332 1.82 0.72 16.78
N LYS A 333 1.77 0.51 18.08
CA LYS A 333 2.36 -0.64 18.75
C LYS A 333 1.25 -1.40 19.45
N THR A 334 1.20 -2.72 19.27
CA THR A 334 0.32 -3.65 19.98
C THR A 334 1.16 -4.67 20.74
N ASP A 335 0.53 -5.61 21.44
CA ASP A 335 1.25 -6.71 22.10
C ASP A 335 1.95 -7.63 21.09
N ASP A 336 1.45 -7.70 19.85
CA ASP A 336 1.82 -8.66 18.83
C ASP A 336 2.37 -8.05 17.54
N ALA A 337 2.38 -6.72 17.40
CA ALA A 337 2.85 -6.08 16.16
C ALA A 337 3.27 -4.61 16.33
N PHE A 338 4.15 -4.18 15.42
CA PHE A 338 4.36 -2.77 15.08
C PHE A 338 3.71 -2.48 13.73
N ILE A 339 2.96 -1.38 13.64
CA ILE A 339 2.20 -1.01 12.46
C ILE A 339 2.58 0.41 12.06
N PHE A 340 3.04 0.56 10.82
CA PHE A 340 3.44 1.84 10.23
C PHE A 340 2.50 2.15 9.09
N THR A 341 1.77 3.25 9.19
CA THR A 341 0.83 3.71 8.15
C THR A 341 1.24 5.08 7.66
N ASN A 342 1.36 5.24 6.34
CA ASN A 342 1.66 6.53 5.73
C ASN A 342 0.71 6.82 4.55
N PRO A 343 0.36 8.10 4.31
CA PRO A 343 -0.41 8.50 3.15
C PRO A 343 0.39 8.35 1.85
N GLY A 344 -0.29 8.07 0.75
CA GLY A 344 0.28 7.81 -0.57
C GLY A 344 0.22 6.32 -0.95
N LEU A 345 0.43 6.03 -2.23
CA LEU A 345 0.46 4.67 -2.77
C LEU A 345 1.91 4.25 -3.06
N LEU A 346 2.13 2.98 -3.32
CA LEU A 346 3.45 2.46 -3.67
C LEU A 346 3.90 2.99 -5.04
N LYS A 347 5.16 3.38 -5.15
CA LYS A 347 5.78 3.78 -6.42
C LYS A 347 6.31 2.57 -7.21
N LEU A 348 6.64 1.50 -6.50
CA LEU A 348 7.15 0.25 -7.06
C LEU A 348 6.16 -0.89 -6.78
N PRO A 349 6.09 -1.91 -7.64
CA PRO A 349 5.34 -3.14 -7.36
C PRO A 349 5.80 -3.79 -6.06
N ILE A 350 4.86 -4.40 -5.34
CA ILE A 350 5.13 -5.05 -4.04
C ILE A 350 6.23 -6.12 -4.16
N GLU A 351 6.19 -6.93 -5.22
CA GLU A 351 7.17 -7.98 -5.48
C GLU A 351 8.59 -7.42 -5.60
N GLN A 352 8.74 -6.27 -6.26
CA GLN A 352 10.03 -5.61 -6.42
C GLN A 352 10.53 -5.05 -5.08
N ILE A 353 9.63 -4.52 -4.23
CA ILE A 353 9.99 -4.06 -2.88
C ILE A 353 10.50 -5.22 -2.04
N TYR A 354 9.82 -6.38 -2.06
CA TYR A 354 10.26 -7.58 -1.35
C TYR A 354 11.58 -8.15 -1.88
N ALA A 355 11.82 -8.07 -3.18
CA ALA A 355 13.08 -8.48 -3.79
C ALA A 355 14.25 -7.55 -3.43
N GLY A 356 13.96 -6.28 -3.14
CA GLY A 356 14.97 -5.25 -2.83
C GLY A 356 15.78 -4.80 -4.05
N GLY A 357 16.82 -4.03 -3.81
CA GLY A 357 17.74 -3.51 -4.84
C GLY A 357 17.36 -2.12 -5.36
N GLU A 358 16.09 -1.75 -5.34
CA GLU A 358 15.61 -0.41 -5.72
C GLU A 358 14.79 0.25 -4.61
N SER A 359 14.90 1.57 -4.52
CA SER A 359 14.08 2.40 -3.64
C SER A 359 13.77 3.72 -4.35
N LYS A 360 12.51 4.13 -4.34
CA LYS A 360 12.02 5.35 -4.99
C LYS A 360 11.27 6.22 -3.99
N ALA A 361 12.02 6.82 -3.08
CA ALA A 361 11.45 7.72 -2.07
C ALA A 361 10.72 8.91 -2.71
N ARG A 362 9.57 9.32 -2.13
CA ARG A 362 8.90 10.58 -2.47
C ARG A 362 9.67 11.78 -1.95
N ASN A 363 10.26 11.62 -0.76
CA ASN A 363 10.91 12.69 -0.02
C ASN A 363 12.42 12.43 0.04
N GLN A 364 13.10 12.64 -1.10
CA GLN A 364 14.53 12.31 -1.25
C GLN A 364 15.44 13.19 -0.39
N ARG A 365 15.07 14.47 -0.18
CA ARG A 365 15.84 15.35 0.70
C ARG A 365 15.69 14.95 2.17
N ILE A 366 14.48 14.61 2.59
CA ILE A 366 14.23 14.07 3.94
C ILE A 366 14.98 12.76 4.12
N GLN A 367 14.99 11.86 3.12
CA GLN A 367 15.79 10.64 3.14
C GLN A 367 17.26 10.94 3.37
N ASN A 368 17.82 11.91 2.63
CA ASN A 368 19.22 12.29 2.79
C ASN A 368 19.49 12.88 4.19
N MET A 369 18.60 13.75 4.70
CA MET A 369 18.71 14.29 6.05
C MET A 369 18.73 13.19 7.10
N LEU A 370 17.83 12.20 7.01
CA LEU A 370 17.77 11.09 7.96
C LEU A 370 19.00 10.17 7.86
N ARG A 371 19.51 9.94 6.66
CA ARG A 371 20.73 9.17 6.42
C ARG A 371 21.96 9.85 7.05
N MET A 372 22.06 11.18 6.98
CA MET A 372 23.19 11.94 7.53
C MET A 372 23.33 11.86 9.06
N ILE A 373 22.32 11.34 9.75
CA ILE A 373 22.32 11.09 11.19
C ILE A 373 22.10 9.61 11.54
N GLY A 374 22.42 8.69 10.62
CA GLY A 374 22.36 7.25 10.84
C GLY A 374 20.95 6.67 10.97
N TYR A 375 19.90 7.36 10.51
CA TYR A 375 18.51 6.87 10.58
C TYR A 375 18.03 6.18 9.31
N GLY A 376 18.84 6.03 8.30
CA GLY A 376 18.52 5.31 7.07
C GLY A 376 19.72 4.53 6.56
N GLU A 377 19.46 3.39 5.96
CA GLU A 377 20.46 2.56 5.28
C GLU A 377 20.72 3.06 3.85
N ASN A 378 21.61 2.38 3.14
CA ASN A 378 21.88 2.67 1.73
C ASN A 378 20.67 2.32 0.86
N ILE A 379 20.56 3.01 -0.28
CA ILE A 379 19.44 2.87 -1.23
C ILE A 379 19.22 1.39 -1.60
N GLY A 380 17.99 0.90 -1.40
CA GLY A 380 17.54 -0.43 -1.82
C GLY A 380 17.82 -1.59 -0.84
N SER A 381 18.50 -1.35 0.27
CA SER A 381 18.77 -2.38 1.31
C SER A 381 17.77 -2.38 2.48
N GLY A 382 16.93 -1.35 2.59
CA GLY A 382 16.08 -1.12 3.76
C GLY A 382 15.02 -2.19 4.01
N PHE A 383 14.21 -2.52 3.00
CA PHE A 383 13.17 -3.54 3.19
C PHE A 383 13.74 -4.96 3.36
N PRO A 384 14.76 -5.40 2.59
CA PRO A 384 15.49 -6.65 2.86
C PRO A 384 16.07 -6.74 4.27
N LEU A 385 16.58 -5.62 4.85
CA LEU A 385 17.06 -5.59 6.22
C LEU A 385 15.93 -5.89 7.22
N ILE A 386 14.74 -5.30 7.01
CA ILE A 386 13.56 -5.60 7.83
C ILE A 386 13.20 -7.08 7.73
N LEU A 387 13.13 -7.65 6.53
CA LEU A 387 12.83 -9.06 6.31
C LEU A 387 13.84 -9.98 7.01
N SER A 388 15.13 -9.68 6.87
CA SER A 388 16.21 -10.47 7.48
C SER A 388 16.14 -10.45 9.01
N ALA A 389 15.92 -9.27 9.61
CA ALA A 389 15.81 -9.10 11.06
C ALA A 389 14.61 -9.85 11.66
N TRP A 390 13.50 -9.90 10.94
CA TRP A 390 12.29 -10.65 11.35
C TRP A 390 12.48 -12.15 11.19
N ASN A 391 13.08 -12.59 10.08
CA ASN A 391 13.38 -14.00 9.84
C ASN A 391 14.35 -14.58 10.89
N GLU A 392 15.34 -13.80 11.36
CA GLU A 392 16.26 -14.21 12.43
C GLU A 392 15.53 -14.60 13.72
N LYS A 393 14.38 -13.99 14.00
CA LYS A 393 13.53 -14.29 15.16
C LYS A 393 12.47 -15.34 14.88
N HIS A 394 12.38 -15.86 13.66
CA HIS A 394 11.31 -16.76 13.22
C HIS A 394 9.91 -16.16 13.42
N TRP A 395 9.81 -14.82 13.33
CA TRP A 395 8.54 -14.11 13.40
C TRP A 395 7.84 -14.14 12.04
N ILE A 396 6.51 -13.97 12.07
CA ILE A 396 5.69 -13.89 10.86
C ILE A 396 6.27 -12.84 9.92
N LYS A 397 6.36 -13.20 8.63
CA LYS A 397 6.93 -12.33 7.60
C LYS A 397 6.25 -10.96 7.59
N PRO A 398 7.00 -9.85 7.55
CA PRO A 398 6.46 -8.51 7.41
C PRO A 398 5.48 -8.39 6.24
N GLU A 399 4.33 -7.76 6.49
CA GLU A 399 3.29 -7.54 5.49
C GLU A 399 3.25 -6.08 5.04
N LEU A 400 3.38 -5.85 3.74
CA LEU A 400 3.21 -4.55 3.12
C LEU A 400 1.87 -4.52 2.38
N ILE A 401 0.96 -3.66 2.82
CA ILE A 401 -0.42 -3.59 2.34
C ILE A 401 -0.67 -2.22 1.71
N GLU A 402 -1.02 -2.19 0.44
CA GLU A 402 -1.49 -0.98 -0.22
C GLU A 402 -3.02 -0.90 -0.14
N GLN A 403 -3.52 0.17 0.46
CA GLN A 403 -4.96 0.44 0.61
C GLN A 403 -5.36 1.57 -0.33
N THR A 404 -5.65 1.23 -1.58
CA THR A 404 -5.91 2.18 -2.66
C THR A 404 -7.11 3.09 -2.39
N GLU A 405 -8.18 2.57 -1.78
CA GLU A 405 -9.38 3.36 -1.43
C GLU A 405 -9.10 4.42 -0.37
N LEU A 406 -8.15 4.16 0.53
CA LEU A 406 -7.73 5.07 1.59
C LEU A 406 -6.51 5.91 1.21
N MET A 407 -5.95 5.70 0.00
CA MET A 407 -4.73 6.35 -0.47
C MET A 407 -3.59 6.24 0.54
N GLN A 408 -3.36 5.06 1.10
CA GLN A 408 -2.33 4.82 2.12
C GLN A 408 -1.65 3.48 1.98
N VAL A 409 -0.44 3.39 2.55
CA VAL A 409 0.33 2.15 2.68
C VAL A 409 0.47 1.80 4.14
N LYS A 410 0.37 0.53 4.46
CA LYS A 410 0.51 -0.02 5.81
C LYS A 410 1.56 -1.11 5.81
N LEU A 411 2.57 -0.98 6.65
CA LEU A 411 3.55 -2.02 6.95
C LEU A 411 3.24 -2.61 8.32
N VAL A 412 3.06 -3.93 8.40
CA VAL A 412 2.81 -4.67 9.65
C VAL A 412 4.02 -5.57 9.94
N LEU A 413 4.60 -5.38 11.10
CA LEU A 413 5.73 -6.15 11.61
C LEU A 413 5.27 -6.96 12.82
N HIS A 414 4.86 -8.22 12.59
CA HIS A 414 4.38 -9.12 13.66
C HIS A 414 5.54 -9.60 14.55
N ILE A 415 5.33 -9.64 15.86
CA ILE A 415 6.28 -10.15 16.87
C ILE A 415 5.84 -11.53 17.42
N LEU A 416 5.11 -12.29 16.62
CA LEU A 416 4.65 -13.63 16.91
C LEU A 416 5.40 -14.65 16.02
N ASN A 417 5.66 -15.85 16.56
CA ASN A 417 6.21 -16.94 15.77
C ASN A 417 5.14 -17.56 14.85
N GLU A 418 5.55 -18.07 13.70
CA GLU A 418 4.63 -18.75 12.75
C GLU A 418 3.86 -19.92 13.37
N GLY A 419 4.37 -20.50 14.48
CA GLY A 419 3.73 -21.59 15.22
C GLY A 419 2.71 -21.17 16.29
N ASP A 420 2.74 -19.91 16.73
CA ASP A 420 1.91 -19.40 17.84
C ASP A 420 0.52 -18.95 17.39
N THR A 421 0.25 -18.94 16.10
CA THR A 421 -1.05 -18.53 15.51
C THR A 421 -2.21 -19.51 15.83
N GLN A 422 -1.95 -20.65 16.52
CA GLN A 422 -2.98 -21.60 16.90
C GLN A 422 -3.58 -21.42 18.31
N SER A 423 -3.07 -20.47 19.12
CA SER A 423 -3.65 -20.23 20.44
C SER A 423 -3.73 -18.72 20.76
N GLY A 424 -4.89 -18.15 20.51
CA GLY A 424 -5.35 -16.91 21.17
C GLY A 424 -5.15 -15.60 20.42
N THR A 425 -5.99 -15.32 19.46
CA THR A 425 -6.21 -13.94 18.98
C THR A 425 -7.57 -13.46 19.45
N GLN A 426 -7.59 -12.68 20.54
CA GLN A 426 -8.70 -11.75 20.77
C GLN A 426 -8.36 -10.42 20.08
N GLY A 427 -9.10 -10.11 19.06
CA GLY A 427 -9.53 -8.79 18.67
C GLY A 427 -8.62 -7.87 17.85
N VAL A 428 -8.62 -8.01 16.53
CA VAL A 428 -8.68 -6.89 15.58
C VAL A 428 -9.60 -7.32 14.43
N PRO A 429 -10.58 -6.52 13.98
CA PRO A 429 -11.39 -6.90 12.82
C PRO A 429 -10.56 -6.76 11.55
N GLN A 430 -10.07 -7.87 11.03
CA GLN A 430 -9.63 -7.95 9.64
C GLN A 430 -10.87 -8.25 8.77
N ASP A 431 -11.34 -7.23 8.05
CA ASP A 431 -12.11 -7.44 6.84
C ASP A 431 -11.10 -7.70 5.69
N VAL A 432 -10.62 -8.94 5.59
CA VAL A 432 -10.03 -9.50 4.37
C VAL A 432 -10.60 -10.92 4.25
N PRO A 433 -11.26 -11.30 3.16
CA PRO A 433 -11.77 -12.66 2.98
C PRO A 433 -10.59 -13.60 2.73
N GLN A 434 -10.18 -14.36 3.74
CA GLN A 434 -9.57 -15.67 3.51
C GLN A 434 -10.69 -16.64 3.11
N ASP A 435 -10.38 -17.59 2.23
CA ASP A 435 -11.24 -18.63 1.69
C ASP A 435 -12.31 -19.12 2.67
N VAL A 436 -13.41 -18.42 2.73
CA VAL A 436 -14.63 -18.90 3.36
C VAL A 436 -15.28 -19.82 2.30
N PRO A 437 -15.67 -21.05 2.62
CA PRO A 437 -16.41 -21.90 1.67
C PRO A 437 -17.53 -21.08 1.06
N GLN A 438 -17.69 -21.17 -0.25
CA GLN A 438 -18.56 -20.31 -1.06
C GLN A 438 -20.04 -20.31 -0.66
N ASP A 439 -20.42 -21.05 0.42
CA ASP A 439 -21.81 -21.16 0.90
C ASP A 439 -21.93 -21.25 2.44
N VAL A 440 -21.37 -20.29 3.18
CA VAL A 440 -21.55 -20.22 4.65
C VAL A 440 -23.02 -20.19 5.08
N PRO A 441 -23.94 -19.45 4.42
CA PRO A 441 -25.36 -19.51 4.72
C PRO A 441 -25.95 -20.92 4.63
N GLN A 442 -25.62 -21.65 3.58
CA GLN A 442 -26.11 -23.01 3.36
C GLN A 442 -25.57 -23.99 4.40
N THR A 443 -24.27 -23.89 4.68
CA THR A 443 -23.59 -24.68 5.70
C THR A 443 -24.19 -24.47 7.12
N ILE A 444 -24.54 -23.19 7.44
CA ILE A 444 -25.23 -22.88 8.71
C ILE A 444 -26.60 -23.58 8.78
N ILE A 445 -27.38 -23.57 7.72
CA ILE A 445 -28.69 -24.25 7.65
C ILE A 445 -28.52 -25.75 7.80
N GLU A 446 -27.55 -26.37 7.13
CA GLU A 446 -27.25 -27.80 7.23
C GLU A 446 -26.81 -28.21 8.66
N LEU A 447 -25.97 -27.42 9.30
CA LEU A 447 -25.53 -27.67 10.68
C LEU A 447 -26.70 -27.57 11.66
N ILE A 448 -27.61 -26.62 11.49
CA ILE A 448 -28.83 -26.46 12.27
C ILE A 448 -29.80 -27.63 11.99
N TYR A 449 -29.93 -28.05 10.74
CA TYR A 449 -30.77 -29.19 10.36
C TYR A 449 -30.29 -30.48 11.01
N ASN A 450 -28.99 -30.72 11.01
CA ASN A 450 -28.39 -31.93 11.58
C ASN A 450 -28.36 -31.91 13.12
N ASN A 451 -28.28 -30.72 13.74
CA ASN A 451 -28.31 -30.57 15.19
C ASN A 451 -29.05 -29.26 15.59
N PRO A 452 -30.37 -29.36 15.86
CA PRO A 452 -31.16 -28.18 16.27
C PRO A 452 -30.68 -27.49 17.55
N ASN A 453 -29.94 -28.21 18.40
CA ASN A 453 -29.41 -27.67 19.67
C ASN A 453 -27.98 -27.11 19.55
N ILE A 454 -27.44 -27.01 18.33
CA ILE A 454 -26.08 -26.53 18.09
C ILE A 454 -25.92 -25.07 18.57
N THR A 455 -24.84 -24.79 19.30
CA THR A 455 -24.57 -23.42 19.77
C THR A 455 -23.95 -22.56 18.68
N ARG A 456 -24.03 -21.23 18.83
CA ARG A 456 -23.35 -20.31 17.90
C ARG A 456 -21.83 -20.48 17.89
N GLU A 457 -21.28 -20.87 19.04
CA GLU A 457 -19.86 -21.17 19.22
C GLU A 457 -19.47 -22.42 18.43
N ASP A 458 -20.31 -23.46 18.47
CA ASP A 458 -20.04 -24.72 17.73
C ASP A 458 -20.18 -24.53 16.22
N ILE A 459 -21.17 -23.75 15.76
CA ILE A 459 -21.30 -23.38 14.35
C ILE A 459 -20.06 -22.60 13.92
N ALA A 460 -19.63 -21.63 14.70
CA ALA A 460 -18.46 -20.81 14.43
C ALA A 460 -17.19 -21.67 14.30
N LYS A 461 -17.02 -22.64 15.22
CA LYS A 461 -15.87 -23.54 15.24
C LYS A 461 -15.86 -24.50 14.05
N GLN A 462 -17.04 -25.03 13.64
CA GLN A 462 -17.13 -25.97 12.51
C GLN A 462 -16.93 -25.28 11.14
N ILE A 463 -17.34 -24.01 11.00
CA ILE A 463 -17.20 -23.26 9.77
C ILE A 463 -15.84 -22.53 9.72
N GLY A 464 -15.13 -22.38 10.86
CA GLY A 464 -13.84 -21.67 10.92
C GLY A 464 -13.97 -20.14 10.93
N VAL A 465 -15.11 -19.61 11.43
CA VAL A 465 -15.37 -18.16 11.48
C VAL A 465 -15.71 -17.71 12.90
N SER A 466 -15.71 -16.39 13.17
CA SER A 466 -16.06 -15.88 14.50
C SER A 466 -17.54 -16.02 14.83
N THR A 467 -17.89 -16.19 16.12
CA THR A 467 -19.28 -16.20 16.60
C THR A 467 -20.05 -14.95 16.24
N LYS A 468 -19.36 -13.80 16.13
CA LYS A 468 -19.92 -12.52 15.67
C LYS A 468 -20.30 -12.59 14.18
N THR A 469 -19.48 -13.26 13.38
CA THR A 469 -19.75 -13.51 11.95
C THR A 469 -20.96 -14.40 11.79
N ILE A 470 -21.06 -15.50 12.57
CA ILE A 470 -22.24 -16.36 12.61
C ILE A 470 -23.48 -15.56 13.03
N GLY A 471 -23.38 -14.68 14.03
CA GLY A 471 -24.50 -13.82 14.43
C GLY A 471 -25.02 -12.92 13.29
N ARG A 472 -24.14 -12.40 12.44
CA ARG A 472 -24.53 -11.62 11.26
C ARG A 472 -25.23 -12.49 10.20
N TYR A 473 -24.73 -13.69 9.94
CA TYR A 473 -25.36 -14.63 9.01
C TYR A 473 -26.72 -15.11 9.52
N LEU A 474 -26.84 -15.46 10.78
CA LEU A 474 -28.13 -15.84 11.39
C LEU A 474 -29.17 -14.71 11.30
N LYS A 475 -28.74 -13.45 11.46
CA LYS A 475 -29.60 -12.29 11.26
C LYS A 475 -30.06 -12.14 9.80
N LYS A 476 -29.22 -12.47 8.82
CA LYS A 476 -29.58 -12.50 7.39
C LYS A 476 -30.48 -13.68 7.02
N LEU A 477 -30.50 -14.71 7.84
CA LEU A 477 -31.27 -15.93 7.66
C LEU A 477 -32.52 -15.99 8.55
N GLU A 478 -32.96 -14.88 9.16
CA GLU A 478 -34.14 -14.81 10.05
C GLU A 478 -35.44 -15.25 9.35
N ASP A 479 -35.48 -15.20 8.02
CA ASP A 479 -36.55 -15.73 7.18
C ASP A 479 -36.50 -17.25 6.98
N LYS A 480 -35.37 -17.89 7.26
CA LYS A 480 -35.12 -19.33 7.04
C LYS A 480 -34.90 -20.14 8.32
N VAL A 481 -34.33 -19.51 9.34
CA VAL A 481 -34.04 -20.12 10.63
C VAL A 481 -34.40 -19.19 11.79
N ARG A 482 -34.95 -19.72 12.87
CA ARG A 482 -35.20 -18.97 14.10
C ARG A 482 -34.78 -19.74 15.34
N PHE A 483 -34.37 -19.03 16.37
CA PHE A 483 -34.09 -19.62 17.67
C PHE A 483 -35.34 -19.55 18.56
N VAL A 484 -35.76 -20.69 19.09
CA VAL A 484 -36.96 -20.85 19.95
C VAL A 484 -36.53 -21.28 21.35
N GLY A 485 -36.99 -20.54 22.35
CA GLY A 485 -36.63 -20.77 23.75
C GLY A 485 -35.67 -19.74 24.31
N SER A 486 -35.15 -19.96 25.52
CA SER A 486 -34.22 -19.05 26.19
C SER A 486 -33.02 -19.77 26.76
N GLY A 487 -31.82 -19.22 26.58
CA GLY A 487 -30.57 -19.74 27.14
C GLY A 487 -30.28 -21.18 26.74
N TYR A 488 -29.88 -22.01 27.70
CA TYR A 488 -29.46 -23.42 27.48
C TYR A 488 -30.59 -24.37 27.08
N SER A 489 -31.86 -23.98 27.18
CA SER A 489 -33.01 -24.82 26.81
C SER A 489 -33.62 -24.47 25.45
N GLY A 490 -33.04 -23.53 24.71
CA GLY A 490 -33.48 -23.13 23.39
C GLY A 490 -32.90 -23.99 22.28
N HIS A 491 -33.61 -24.01 21.14
CA HIS A 491 -33.17 -24.74 19.93
C HIS A 491 -33.48 -23.92 18.66
N TRP A 492 -32.84 -24.29 17.58
CA TRP A 492 -33.08 -23.70 16.26
C TRP A 492 -34.18 -24.44 15.52
N GLU A 493 -35.03 -23.69 14.84
CA GLU A 493 -36.04 -24.22 13.93
C GLU A 493 -35.80 -23.68 12.52
N ILE A 494 -35.94 -24.55 11.50
CA ILE A 494 -35.92 -24.16 10.09
C ILE A 494 -37.34 -23.80 9.68
N ILE A 495 -37.52 -22.62 9.15
CA ILE A 495 -38.80 -22.12 8.64
C ILE A 495 -38.98 -22.68 7.24
N GLN A 496 -39.81 -23.74 7.09
CA GLN A 496 -40.25 -24.23 5.78
C GLN A 496 -41.33 -23.28 5.26
N LYS A 497 -41.11 -22.71 4.07
CA LYS A 497 -42.17 -22.12 3.27
C LYS A 497 -42.76 -23.07 2.32
#